data_5d5070ef4578b7cc7cc746690113096c
#
_entry.id   5d5070ef4578b7cc7cc746690113096c
#
_cell.length_a   1.000
_cell.length_b   1.000
_cell.length_c   1.000
_cell.angle_alpha   90.00
_cell.angle_beta   90.00
_cell.angle_gamma   90.00
#
_symmetry.space_group_name_H-M   'P 1'
#
loop_
_entity.id
_entity.type
_entity.pdbx_description
1 polymer ?
#
loop_
_entity_poly.entity_id
_entity_poly.type
_entity_poly.pdbx_seq_one_letter_code
_entity_poly.pdbx_strand_id
1 'polypeptide(L)'
;MSAIETVAEPKRDARLQRMVLLSVDRRYVVLVCDTGQVHRSTHPKAQEACDALEAVGGTPSRLRPDGTVTCTMESDPVTATATGVWDRRLALYLRSFGNRCALRAATGPVYDF
;
A
#
# COMPACT_ATOMS: atom_id res chain seq x y z
N MET A 1 19.75 -32.58 13.57
CA MET A 1 19.43 -31.85 13.59
C MET A 1 19.00 -31.19 13.91
N SER A 2 18.91 -31.17 13.85
CA SER A 2 18.37 -30.52 14.03
C SER A 2 18.21 -29.32 14.24
N ALA A 3 18.50 -28.82 14.63
CA ALA A 3 18.37 -27.38 14.56
C ALA A 3 17.42 -26.91 13.54
N ILE A 4 17.04 -27.79 12.79
CA ILE A 4 16.16 -27.50 11.70
C ILE A 4 14.81 -27.08 12.17
N GLU A 5 14.47 -27.44 13.31
CA GLU A 5 13.17 -27.18 13.85
C GLU A 5 12.85 -25.70 13.89
N THR A 6 13.87 -24.89 13.98
CA THR A 6 13.64 -23.46 14.06
C THR A 6 13.07 -22.88 12.79
N VAL A 7 13.08 -23.65 11.73
CA VAL A 7 12.64 -23.14 10.45
C VAL A 7 11.16 -22.77 10.46
N ALA A 8 10.37 -23.40 11.30
CA ALA A 8 8.93 -23.13 11.30
C ALA A 8 8.61 -21.69 11.65
N GLU A 9 9.36 -21.10 12.56
CA GLU A 9 9.07 -19.72 12.98
C GLU A 9 9.30 -18.73 11.88
N PRO A 10 10.42 -18.75 11.18
CA PRO A 10 10.62 -17.80 10.09
C PRO A 10 9.56 -17.92 9.01
N LYS A 11 9.06 -19.12 8.78
CA LYS A 11 8.04 -19.28 7.76
C LYS A 11 6.75 -18.60 8.13
N ARG A 12 6.36 -18.65 9.39
CA ARG A 12 5.17 -17.98 9.84
C ARG A 12 5.31 -16.49 9.69
N ASP A 13 6.46 -15.96 10.06
CA ASP A 13 6.70 -14.53 9.94
C ASP A 13 6.63 -14.10 8.49
N ALA A 14 7.17 -14.90 7.59
CA ALA A 14 7.13 -14.56 6.17
C ALA A 14 5.72 -14.46 5.65
N ARG A 15 4.80 -15.29 6.15
CA ARG A 15 3.42 -15.24 5.70
C ARG A 15 2.74 -13.94 6.08
N LEU A 16 3.19 -13.33 7.16
CA LEU A 16 2.58 -12.10 7.66
C LEU A 16 3.31 -10.85 7.19
N GLN A 17 4.35 -11.03 6.38
CA GLN A 17 5.12 -9.89 5.94
C GLN A 17 4.33 -9.05 4.97
N ARG A 18 4.19 -7.76 5.29
CA ARG A 18 3.43 -6.81 4.49
C ARG A 18 4.16 -5.49 4.51
N MET A 19 4.99 -5.25 3.51
CA MET A 19 5.75 -4.01 3.42
C MET A 19 5.73 -3.53 1.99
N VAL A 20 5.32 -2.28 1.79
CA VAL A 20 5.16 -1.71 0.46
C VAL A 20 5.78 -0.32 0.43
N LEU A 21 6.59 -0.07 -0.58
CA LEU A 21 7.08 1.27 -0.88
C LEU A 21 6.09 1.90 -1.83
N LEU A 22 5.52 3.01 -1.41
CA LEU A 22 4.52 3.74 -2.20
C LEU A 22 5.12 5.06 -2.67
N SER A 23 4.74 5.48 -3.86
CA SER A 23 5.18 6.79 -4.33
C SER A 23 4.06 7.51 -5.06
N VAL A 24 4.11 8.84 -4.97
CA VAL A 24 3.31 9.74 -5.81
C VAL A 24 4.32 10.71 -6.38
N ASP A 25 4.62 10.56 -7.66
CA ASP A 25 5.68 11.31 -8.34
C ASP A 25 7.01 11.12 -7.61
N ARG A 26 7.54 12.19 -6.98
CA ARG A 26 8.83 12.11 -6.29
C ARG A 26 8.71 11.90 -4.80
N ARG A 27 7.51 11.76 -4.28
CA ARG A 27 7.30 11.51 -2.86
C ARG A 27 7.20 10.03 -2.61
N TYR A 28 7.94 9.55 -1.63
CA TYR A 28 7.99 8.15 -1.29
C TYR A 28 7.66 7.96 0.18
N VAL A 29 6.89 6.94 0.50
CA VAL A 29 6.66 6.51 1.87
C VAL A 29 6.74 5.00 1.94
N VAL A 30 7.13 4.50 3.12
CA VAL A 30 7.13 3.08 3.41
C VAL A 30 5.91 2.77 4.24
N LEU A 31 5.18 1.76 3.83
CA LEU A 31 4.01 1.29 4.57
C LEU A 31 4.30 -0.12 5.07
N VAL A 32 4.28 -0.28 6.39
CA VAL A 32 4.50 -1.57 7.04
C VAL A 32 3.19 -1.98 7.68
N CYS A 33 2.61 -3.08 7.19
CA CYS A 33 1.31 -3.54 7.66
C CYS A 33 1.40 -4.87 8.38
N ASP A 34 2.61 -5.33 8.71
CA ASP A 34 2.78 -6.50 9.56
C ASP A 34 2.10 -6.25 10.90
N THR A 35 1.49 -7.27 11.44
CA THR A 35 0.80 -7.17 12.73
C THR A 35 1.71 -6.58 13.79
N GLY A 36 1.26 -5.48 14.40
CA GLY A 36 1.99 -4.82 15.47
C GLY A 36 3.15 -3.97 15.01
N GLN A 37 3.36 -3.80 13.69
CA GLN A 37 4.50 -3.07 13.18
C GLN A 37 4.12 -1.81 12.39
N VAL A 38 2.86 -1.41 12.42
CA VAL A 38 2.41 -0.27 11.61
C VAL A 38 3.16 1.01 11.98
N HIS A 39 3.58 1.13 13.23
CA HIS A 39 4.33 2.29 13.70
C HIS A 39 5.67 2.48 12.98
N ARG A 40 6.16 1.47 12.29
CA ARG A 40 7.42 1.56 11.54
C ARG A 40 7.24 2.20 10.18
N SER A 41 6.00 2.50 9.80
CA SER A 41 5.70 3.16 8.53
C SER A 41 6.11 4.62 8.57
N THR A 42 6.44 5.17 7.39
CA THR A 42 6.62 6.61 7.24
C THR A 42 5.39 7.27 6.64
N HIS A 43 4.36 6.48 6.33
CA HIS A 43 3.10 6.98 5.79
C HIS A 43 2.36 7.77 6.87
N PRO A 44 1.86 8.98 6.55
CA PRO A 44 1.18 9.80 7.56
C PRO A 44 -0.16 9.23 8.03
N LYS A 45 -0.79 8.37 7.22
CA LYS A 45 -2.04 7.72 7.58
C LYS A 45 -1.88 6.21 7.48
N ALA A 46 -0.86 5.70 8.17
CA ALA A 46 -0.44 4.31 7.99
C ALA A 46 -1.53 3.31 8.32
N GLN A 47 -2.25 3.49 9.43
CA GLN A 47 -3.26 2.51 9.80
C GLN A 47 -4.40 2.45 8.78
N GLU A 48 -4.87 3.62 8.36
CA GLU A 48 -5.95 3.69 7.38
C GLU A 48 -5.50 3.09 6.05
N ALA A 49 -4.26 3.36 5.65
CA ALA A 49 -3.72 2.82 4.41
C ALA A 49 -3.59 1.30 4.51
N CYS A 50 -3.12 0.78 5.64
CA CYS A 50 -3.02 -0.66 5.83
C CYS A 50 -4.39 -1.31 5.78
N ASP A 51 -5.38 -0.71 6.43
CA ASP A 51 -6.74 -1.26 6.42
C ASP A 51 -7.32 -1.30 5.01
N ALA A 52 -7.09 -0.25 4.24
CA ALA A 52 -7.60 -0.19 2.87
C ALA A 52 -6.96 -1.25 1.99
N LEU A 53 -5.64 -1.45 2.14
CA LEU A 53 -4.95 -2.48 1.37
C LEU A 53 -5.35 -3.87 1.80
N GLU A 54 -5.55 -4.08 3.09
CA GLU A 54 -5.97 -5.39 3.56
C GLU A 54 -7.32 -5.78 2.97
N ALA A 55 -8.22 -4.83 2.82
CA ALA A 55 -9.55 -5.09 2.27
C ALA A 55 -9.48 -5.59 0.83
N VAL A 56 -8.39 -5.31 0.12
CA VAL A 56 -8.21 -5.73 -1.28
C VAL A 56 -7.05 -6.71 -1.43
N GLY A 57 -6.62 -7.33 -0.33
CA GLY A 57 -5.58 -8.35 -0.37
C GLY A 57 -4.21 -7.82 -0.74
N GLY A 58 -3.96 -6.53 -0.49
CA GLY A 58 -2.67 -5.93 -0.79
C GLY A 58 -2.48 -5.56 -2.26
N THR A 59 -3.55 -5.57 -3.04
CA THR A 59 -3.48 -5.29 -4.48
C THR A 59 -4.05 -3.91 -4.78
N PRO A 60 -3.20 -2.88 -4.98
CA PRO A 60 -3.70 -1.53 -5.18
C PRO A 60 -4.65 -1.37 -6.36
N SER A 61 -4.49 -2.18 -7.40
CA SER A 61 -5.36 -2.08 -8.57
C SER A 61 -6.81 -2.47 -8.26
N ARG A 62 -7.06 -3.06 -7.12
CA ARG A 62 -8.42 -3.43 -6.70
C ARG A 62 -9.08 -2.39 -5.82
N LEU A 63 -8.37 -1.33 -5.46
CA LEU A 63 -8.98 -0.24 -4.72
C LEU A 63 -10.09 0.37 -5.57
N ARG A 64 -11.17 0.73 -4.90
CA ARG A 64 -12.35 1.21 -5.62
C ARG A 64 -12.52 2.70 -5.47
N PRO A 65 -13.02 3.37 -6.50
CA PRO A 65 -13.29 4.81 -6.41
C PRO A 65 -14.29 5.12 -5.31
N ASP A 66 -14.09 6.27 -4.68
CA ASP A 66 -15.01 6.79 -3.68
C ASP A 66 -15.98 7.72 -4.40
N GLY A 67 -17.23 7.28 -4.53
CA GLY A 67 -18.24 8.06 -5.25
C GLY A 67 -18.66 9.33 -4.54
N THR A 68 -18.23 9.53 -3.29
CA THR A 68 -18.57 10.76 -2.56
C THR A 68 -17.58 11.89 -2.84
N VAL A 69 -16.46 11.60 -3.50
CA VAL A 69 -15.45 12.61 -3.79
C VAL A 69 -15.73 13.21 -5.15
N THR A 70 -15.84 14.53 -5.18
CA THR A 70 -16.05 15.26 -6.43
C THR A 70 -14.77 15.99 -6.79
N CYS A 71 -14.28 15.76 -8.00
CA CYS A 71 -13.04 16.37 -8.47
C CYS A 71 -13.29 17.25 -9.67
N THR A 72 -12.50 18.32 -9.79
CA THR A 72 -12.53 19.13 -11.00
C THR A 72 -11.81 18.40 -12.11
N MET A 73 -11.98 18.89 -13.34
CA MET A 73 -11.35 18.31 -14.52
C MET A 73 -9.97 18.91 -14.76
N GLU A 74 -9.42 19.56 -13.78
CA GLU A 74 -8.12 20.20 -13.89
C GLU A 74 -7.05 19.16 -14.23
N SER A 75 -6.16 19.50 -15.16
CA SER A 75 -5.12 18.59 -15.60
C SER A 75 -3.82 18.90 -14.88
N ASP A 76 -3.44 17.99 -13.99
CA ASP A 76 -2.17 18.07 -13.26
C ASP A 76 -1.75 16.64 -12.96
N PRO A 77 -1.29 15.91 -13.98
CA PRO A 77 -1.10 14.45 -13.85
C PRO A 77 -0.12 14.08 -12.76
N VAL A 78 -0.46 13.00 -12.07
CA VAL A 78 0.41 12.40 -11.05
C VAL A 78 0.51 10.91 -11.32
N THR A 79 1.64 10.33 -10.95
CA THR A 79 1.88 8.90 -11.13
C THR A 79 2.08 8.25 -9.78
N ALA A 80 1.27 7.21 -9.52
CA ALA A 80 1.33 6.46 -8.27
C ALA A 80 1.98 5.11 -8.53
N THR A 81 2.85 4.69 -7.62
CA THR A 81 3.48 3.37 -7.71
C THR A 81 3.40 2.64 -6.37
N ALA A 82 3.53 1.32 -6.46
CA ALA A 82 3.70 0.48 -5.28
C ALA A 82 4.67 -0.63 -5.63
N THR A 83 5.57 -0.94 -4.72
CA THR A 83 6.53 -2.02 -4.87
C THR A 83 6.76 -2.65 -3.51
N GLY A 84 6.53 -3.94 -3.38
CA GLY A 84 6.76 -4.60 -2.12
C GLY A 84 6.21 -5.99 -2.07
N VAL A 85 5.96 -6.46 -0.85
CA VAL A 85 5.43 -7.81 -0.64
C VAL A 85 4.22 -7.72 0.27
N TRP A 86 3.28 -8.62 0.04
CA TRP A 86 2.08 -8.75 0.83
C TRP A 86 1.72 -10.22 0.91
N ASP A 87 1.96 -10.80 2.08
CA ASP A 87 1.65 -12.21 2.34
C ASP A 87 2.26 -13.11 1.26
N ARG A 88 3.58 -12.93 1.01
CA ARG A 88 4.37 -13.77 0.11
C ARG A 88 4.07 -13.53 -1.37
N ARG A 89 3.34 -12.50 -1.70
CA ARG A 89 3.10 -12.11 -3.09
C ARG A 89 3.67 -10.73 -3.34
N LEU A 90 4.05 -10.48 -4.58
CA LEU A 90 4.52 -9.16 -4.96
C LEU A 90 3.35 -8.20 -5.03
N ALA A 91 3.55 -7.01 -4.47
CA ALA A 91 2.60 -5.93 -4.59
C ALA A 91 3.23 -4.91 -5.55
N LEU A 92 2.77 -4.93 -6.79
CA LEU A 92 3.31 -4.06 -7.83
C LEU A 92 2.17 -3.24 -8.43
N TYR A 93 2.42 -1.95 -8.63
CA TYR A 93 1.38 -1.08 -9.15
C TYR A 93 2.03 0.16 -9.77
N LEU A 94 1.49 0.58 -10.88
CA LEU A 94 1.91 1.81 -11.55
C LEU A 94 0.71 2.35 -12.32
N ARG A 95 0.30 3.58 -12.00
CA ARG A 95 -0.83 4.18 -12.67
C ARG A 95 -0.75 5.68 -12.60
N SER A 96 -1.10 6.35 -13.70
CA SER A 96 -1.18 7.79 -13.75
C SER A 96 -2.64 8.23 -13.65
N PHE A 97 -2.85 9.36 -13.00
CA PHE A 97 -4.16 9.94 -12.81
C PHE A 97 -4.13 11.38 -13.32
N GLY A 98 -5.29 11.88 -13.72
CA GLY A 98 -5.38 13.22 -14.29
C GLY A 98 -5.03 14.33 -13.31
N ASN A 99 -5.22 14.10 -12.03
CA ASN A 99 -4.84 15.03 -10.99
C ASN A 99 -4.84 14.31 -9.64
N ARG A 100 -4.40 15.01 -8.62
CA ARG A 100 -4.27 14.44 -7.27
C ARG A 100 -5.63 14.08 -6.68
N CYS A 101 -6.65 14.86 -6.99
CA CYS A 101 -8.00 14.57 -6.50
C CYS A 101 -8.49 13.23 -7.05
N ALA A 102 -8.26 12.98 -8.35
CA ALA A 102 -8.66 11.72 -8.97
C ALA A 102 -7.92 10.55 -8.34
N LEU A 103 -6.64 10.73 -8.04
CA LEU A 103 -5.85 9.71 -7.35
C LEU A 103 -6.47 9.37 -6.00
N ARG A 104 -6.76 10.38 -5.20
CA ARG A 104 -7.31 10.15 -3.87
C ARG A 104 -8.70 9.54 -3.94
N ALA A 105 -9.51 9.96 -4.90
CA ALA A 105 -10.82 9.37 -5.08
C ALA A 105 -10.75 7.87 -5.40
N ALA A 106 -9.74 7.48 -6.17
CA ALA A 106 -9.58 6.09 -6.59
C ALA A 106 -8.90 5.21 -5.53
N THR A 107 -8.01 5.78 -4.72
CA THR A 107 -7.16 4.98 -3.84
C THR A 107 -7.34 5.28 -2.36
N GLY A 108 -8.14 6.29 -2.00
CA GLY A 108 -8.43 6.60 -0.60
C GLY A 108 -7.17 7.00 0.16
N PRO A 109 -6.98 6.46 1.37
CA PRO A 109 -5.85 6.87 2.20
C PRO A 109 -4.51 6.32 1.74
N VAL A 110 -4.50 5.32 0.84
CA VAL A 110 -3.26 4.64 0.48
C VAL A 110 -2.26 5.61 -0.14
N TYR A 111 -2.71 6.52 -0.98
CA TYR A 111 -1.82 7.50 -1.65
C TYR A 111 -2.08 8.92 -1.17
N ASP A 112 -2.57 9.06 0.04
CA ASP A 112 -2.85 10.38 0.62
C ASP A 112 -1.65 10.83 1.45
N PHE A 113 -0.61 11.20 0.75
CA PHE A 113 0.60 11.69 1.38
C PHE A 113 1.32 12.70 0.50
#